data_8bd00620457124c639f06090cb830eed
#
_entry.id   8bd00620457124c639f06090cb830eed
#
_cell.length_a   1.000
_cell.length_b   1.000
_cell.length_c   1.000
_cell.angle_alpha   90.00
_cell.angle_beta   90.00
_cell.angle_gamma   90.00
#
_symmetry.space_group_name_H-M   'P 1'
#
loop_
_entity.id
_entity.type
_entity.pdbx_description
1 polymer ?
#
loop_
_entity_poly.entity_id
_entity_poly.type
_entity_poly.pdbx_seq_one_letter_code
_entity_poly.pdbx_strand_id
1 'polypeptide(L)'
;NITEQDAVNAKAAALNAMTLTLKGANYEALDIAIAKANIAYNDAKASGQYTEESLAQLKAAIDYAEGLSRSLTIKQQEIVDDAEKALNVTLVYKGANMDALNAAIANAKTALNDAHITNYTDASVATLRAALEEAEALVKSNPDITKQDAVNAMAASLSAIKLVLKDADFTALDAIIKTAADKLASPDINTYTPDSVAALKAALEEAKNIDRDLSILDQADVDAAVANVQKALDAMTQYDALTSVAITSGGNVVDGILYVKVPWYKTYKSQSVEVGFQVNAGADVKSVSWNYANWSIDKPEATIETPTANTTVIRPNGKGIGARSCWITVTVEDFYGNTVTSSPIKVRFYNWNWQIK
;
A
#
# COMPACT_ATOMS: atom_id res chain seq x y z
N ASN A 1 129.50 9.45 -20.58
CA ASN A 1 130.10 8.16 -20.22
C ASN A 1 129.21 7.06 -20.74
N ILE A 2 129.76 6.02 -21.43
CA ILE A 2 128.98 4.99 -22.11
C ILE A 2 128.14 4.12 -21.09
N THR A 3 128.64 3.92 -19.91
CA THR A 3 127.97 3.19 -18.82
C THR A 3 126.77 3.89 -18.27
N GLU A 4 126.67 5.20 -18.31
CA GLU A 4 125.51 5.97 -17.87
C GLU A 4 124.37 6.02 -18.96
N GLN A 5 124.81 5.92 -20.26
CA GLN A 5 123.84 5.86 -21.35
C GLN A 5 122.99 4.61 -21.34
N ASP A 6 123.60 3.45 -21.03
CA ASP A 6 122.82 2.20 -20.87
C ASP A 6 121.78 2.28 -19.74
N ALA A 7 122.17 2.94 -18.63
CA ALA A 7 121.25 3.16 -17.55
C ALA A 7 120.07 4.12 -17.91
N VAL A 8 120.39 5.13 -18.74
CA VAL A 8 119.36 6.03 -19.25
C VAL A 8 118.44 5.31 -20.21
N ASN A 9 119.04 4.51 -21.14
CA ASN A 9 118.30 3.74 -22.13
C ASN A 9 117.38 2.68 -21.39
N ALA A 10 117.87 1.99 -20.38
CA ALA A 10 117.08 1.07 -19.61
C ALA A 10 115.91 1.72 -18.88
N LYS A 11 116.13 2.95 -18.32
CA LYS A 11 115.04 3.74 -17.70
C LYS A 11 114.09 4.24 -18.75
N ALA A 12 114.55 4.70 -19.92
CA ALA A 12 113.68 5.11 -21.01
C ALA A 12 112.83 3.96 -21.54
N ALA A 13 113.41 2.74 -21.67
CA ALA A 13 112.67 1.55 -22.04
C ALA A 13 111.66 1.15 -21.03
N ALA A 14 112.04 1.15 -19.73
CA ALA A 14 111.11 0.91 -18.62
C ALA A 14 109.95 1.93 -18.59
N LEU A 15 110.24 3.25 -18.86
CA LEU A 15 109.17 4.30 -18.90
C LEU A 15 108.29 4.08 -20.11
N ASN A 16 108.83 3.68 -21.25
CA ASN A 16 108.05 3.40 -22.46
C ASN A 16 107.22 2.12 -22.35
N ALA A 17 107.63 1.20 -21.48
CA ALA A 17 106.92 -0.01 -21.22
C ALA A 17 105.78 0.18 -20.14
N MET A 18 105.75 1.33 -19.53
CA MET A 18 104.70 1.65 -18.56
C MET A 18 103.38 1.84 -19.30
N THR A 19 102.46 0.90 -19.13
CA THR A 19 101.06 1.01 -19.58
C THR A 19 100.22 1.47 -18.37
N LEU A 20 99.57 2.61 -18.52
CA LEU A 20 98.56 3.07 -17.55
C LEU A 20 97.29 2.30 -17.81
N THR A 21 96.85 1.50 -16.87
CA THR A 21 95.51 0.86 -16.90
C THR A 21 94.47 1.77 -16.26
N LEU A 22 93.38 1.94 -17.00
CA LEU A 22 92.25 2.69 -16.45
C LEU A 22 91.65 1.92 -15.27
N LYS A 23 91.20 2.63 -14.22
CA LYS A 23 90.40 2.06 -13.15
C LYS A 23 89.11 1.49 -13.71
N GLY A 24 88.63 0.40 -13.16
CA GLY A 24 87.34 -0.17 -13.47
C GLY A 24 86.20 0.80 -13.03
N ALA A 25 85.05 0.69 -13.67
CA ALA A 25 83.87 1.38 -13.24
C ALA A 25 83.45 0.90 -11.84
N ASN A 26 82.77 1.73 -11.11
CA ASN A 26 82.17 1.38 -9.81
C ASN A 26 80.74 0.80 -10.00
N TYR A 27 80.50 -0.40 -9.56
CA TYR A 27 79.24 -1.12 -9.69
C TYR A 27 78.46 -1.20 -8.37
N GLU A 28 78.94 -0.69 -7.26
CA GLU A 28 78.35 -0.85 -5.93
C GLU A 28 76.92 -0.37 -5.85
N ALA A 29 76.62 0.81 -6.38
CA ALA A 29 75.29 1.35 -6.42
C ALA A 29 74.35 0.50 -7.32
N LEU A 30 74.84 0.10 -8.51
CA LEU A 30 74.10 -0.79 -9.42
C LEU A 30 73.76 -2.13 -8.78
N ASP A 31 74.74 -2.76 -8.09
CA ASP A 31 74.52 -4.07 -7.43
C ASP A 31 73.44 -3.98 -6.32
N ILE A 32 73.46 -2.89 -5.53
CA ILE A 32 72.42 -2.62 -4.55
C ILE A 32 71.05 -2.40 -5.22
N ALA A 33 71.04 -1.64 -6.31
CA ALA A 33 69.80 -1.35 -7.07
C ALA A 33 69.23 -2.64 -7.72
N ILE A 34 70.03 -3.51 -8.28
CA ILE A 34 69.62 -4.81 -8.82
C ILE A 34 68.99 -5.68 -7.73
N ALA A 35 69.63 -5.77 -6.54
CA ALA A 35 69.10 -6.58 -5.46
C ALA A 35 67.72 -6.05 -4.99
N LYS A 36 67.56 -4.73 -4.86
CA LYS A 36 66.28 -4.09 -4.52
C LYS A 36 65.23 -4.33 -5.61
N ALA A 37 65.57 -4.17 -6.85
CA ALA A 37 64.66 -4.37 -7.99
C ALA A 37 64.19 -5.81 -8.10
N ASN A 38 65.07 -6.79 -7.86
CA ASN A 38 64.69 -8.22 -7.83
C ASN A 38 63.72 -8.52 -6.70
N ILE A 39 63.91 -7.97 -5.51
CA ILE A 39 62.98 -8.10 -4.39
C ILE A 39 61.63 -7.51 -4.77
N ALA A 40 61.62 -6.26 -5.27
CA ALA A 40 60.40 -5.57 -5.67
C ALA A 40 59.66 -6.31 -6.79
N TYR A 41 60.35 -6.85 -7.77
CA TYR A 41 59.76 -7.69 -8.83
C TYR A 41 59.09 -8.96 -8.30
N ASN A 42 59.79 -9.67 -7.43
CA ASN A 42 59.29 -10.91 -6.87
C ASN A 42 58.07 -10.69 -5.97
N ASP A 43 58.09 -9.68 -5.12
CA ASP A 43 56.98 -9.28 -4.25
C ASP A 43 55.78 -8.84 -5.06
N ALA A 44 55.98 -7.99 -6.06
CA ALA A 44 54.96 -7.51 -6.95
C ALA A 44 54.31 -8.64 -7.76
N LYS A 45 55.13 -9.57 -8.28
CA LYS A 45 54.67 -10.74 -9.03
C LYS A 45 53.87 -11.69 -8.10
N ALA A 46 54.33 -11.93 -6.89
CA ALA A 46 53.66 -12.80 -5.92
C ALA A 46 52.30 -12.19 -5.46
N SER A 47 52.22 -10.88 -5.34
CA SER A 47 50.97 -10.22 -4.98
C SER A 47 49.87 -10.33 -6.06
N GLY A 48 50.25 -10.50 -7.32
CA GLY A 48 49.32 -10.53 -8.45
C GLY A 48 48.56 -9.22 -8.74
N GLN A 49 48.90 -8.13 -8.05
CA GLN A 49 48.18 -6.87 -8.09
C GLN A 49 48.63 -5.89 -9.18
N TYR A 50 49.76 -6.12 -9.81
CA TYR A 50 50.35 -5.23 -10.79
C TYR A 50 50.12 -5.70 -12.23
N THR A 51 50.16 -4.76 -13.17
CA THR A 51 49.99 -5.06 -14.60
C THR A 51 51.18 -5.85 -15.13
N GLU A 52 50.90 -6.80 -16.03
CA GLU A 52 51.95 -7.61 -16.69
C GLU A 52 52.97 -6.73 -17.44
N GLU A 53 52.52 -5.61 -17.99
CA GLU A 53 53.35 -4.66 -18.71
C GLU A 53 54.39 -4.01 -17.79
N SER A 54 53.98 -3.46 -16.62
CA SER A 54 54.91 -2.84 -15.67
C SER A 54 55.88 -3.86 -15.06
N LEU A 55 55.41 -5.11 -14.80
CA LEU A 55 56.31 -6.19 -14.38
C LEU A 55 57.30 -6.58 -15.45
N ALA A 56 56.89 -6.63 -16.73
CA ALA A 56 57.78 -6.92 -17.85
C ALA A 56 58.85 -5.83 -18.04
N GLN A 57 58.48 -4.54 -17.89
CA GLN A 57 59.41 -3.43 -17.94
C GLN A 57 60.47 -3.51 -16.85
N LEU A 58 60.03 -3.78 -15.57
CA LEU A 58 60.97 -3.95 -14.47
C LEU A 58 61.91 -5.17 -14.69
N LYS A 59 61.35 -6.28 -15.17
CA LYS A 59 62.14 -7.48 -15.48
C LYS A 59 63.17 -7.21 -16.59
N ALA A 60 62.80 -6.51 -17.65
CA ALA A 60 63.71 -6.14 -18.73
C ALA A 60 64.85 -5.23 -18.24
N ALA A 61 64.55 -4.29 -17.34
CA ALA A 61 65.56 -3.41 -16.73
C ALA A 61 66.54 -4.20 -15.85
N ILE A 62 66.00 -5.18 -15.08
CA ILE A 62 66.86 -6.07 -14.27
C ILE A 62 67.75 -6.92 -15.17
N ASP A 63 67.20 -7.58 -16.19
CA ASP A 63 67.96 -8.39 -17.13
C ASP A 63 69.07 -7.63 -17.84
N TYR A 64 68.77 -6.40 -18.25
CA TYR A 64 69.78 -5.50 -18.83
C TYR A 64 70.89 -5.17 -17.81
N ALA A 65 70.57 -4.79 -16.60
CA ALA A 65 71.51 -4.44 -15.53
C ALA A 65 72.40 -5.61 -15.11
N GLU A 66 71.79 -6.82 -14.98
CA GLU A 66 72.51 -8.04 -14.66
C GLU A 66 73.46 -8.52 -15.78
N GLY A 67 73.01 -8.29 -17.04
CA GLY A 67 73.82 -8.63 -18.23
C GLY A 67 74.94 -7.62 -18.54
N LEU A 68 75.06 -6.53 -17.78
CA LEU A 68 76.07 -5.51 -18.05
C LEU A 68 77.50 -6.07 -17.78
N SER A 69 78.40 -5.81 -18.73
CA SER A 69 79.81 -6.24 -18.61
C SER A 69 80.47 -5.65 -17.35
N ARG A 70 81.10 -6.49 -16.53
CA ARG A 70 81.84 -6.08 -15.33
C ARG A 70 83.26 -5.62 -15.59
N SER A 71 83.66 -5.56 -16.87
CA SER A 71 85.00 -5.12 -17.32
C SER A 71 84.98 -3.65 -17.84
N LEU A 72 83.89 -2.90 -17.64
CA LEU A 72 83.84 -1.50 -18.03
C LEU A 72 84.84 -0.66 -17.24
N THR A 73 85.39 0.35 -17.91
CA THR A 73 86.38 1.24 -17.28
C THR A 73 85.66 2.47 -16.71
N ILE A 74 86.37 3.28 -15.87
CA ILE A 74 85.84 4.50 -15.26
C ILE A 74 85.32 5.52 -16.33
N LYS A 75 85.84 5.45 -17.55
CA LYS A 75 85.33 6.26 -18.68
C LYS A 75 83.95 5.88 -19.17
N GLN A 76 83.52 4.69 -18.80
CA GLN A 76 82.25 4.10 -19.17
C GLN A 76 81.30 4.06 -17.94
N GLN A 77 81.62 4.78 -16.84
CA GLN A 77 80.82 4.86 -15.64
C GLN A 77 79.39 5.24 -15.89
N GLU A 78 79.15 6.17 -16.85
CA GLU A 78 77.82 6.61 -17.27
C GLU A 78 76.92 5.46 -17.70
N ILE A 79 77.43 4.43 -18.36
CA ILE A 79 76.67 3.20 -18.75
C ILE A 79 76.17 2.47 -17.52
N VAL A 80 76.99 2.42 -16.46
CA VAL A 80 76.62 1.76 -15.18
C VAL A 80 75.59 2.60 -14.45
N ASP A 81 75.78 3.91 -14.42
CA ASP A 81 74.86 4.84 -13.75
C ASP A 81 73.51 4.87 -14.48
N ASP A 82 73.46 4.78 -15.79
CA ASP A 82 72.20 4.72 -16.56
C ASP A 82 71.50 3.37 -16.40
N ALA A 83 72.21 2.28 -16.25
CA ALA A 83 71.62 1.00 -15.92
C ALA A 83 70.98 1.02 -14.51
N GLU A 84 71.64 1.67 -13.53
CA GLU A 84 71.08 1.92 -12.20
C GLU A 84 69.78 2.67 -12.27
N LYS A 85 69.76 3.82 -12.99
CA LYS A 85 68.56 4.67 -13.17
C LYS A 85 67.41 3.91 -13.85
N ALA A 86 67.74 3.07 -14.84
CA ALA A 86 66.77 2.28 -15.57
C ALA A 86 65.99 1.28 -14.67
N LEU A 87 66.55 0.88 -13.52
CA LEU A 87 65.90 0.04 -12.55
C LEU A 87 64.78 0.74 -11.77
N ASN A 88 64.69 2.05 -11.84
CA ASN A 88 63.62 2.85 -11.19
C ASN A 88 62.33 2.82 -12.01
N VAL A 89 61.78 1.63 -12.24
CA VAL A 89 60.50 1.43 -12.93
C VAL A 89 59.33 1.59 -11.96
N THR A 90 58.35 2.43 -12.33
CA THR A 90 57.10 2.56 -11.58
C THR A 90 56.18 1.38 -11.88
N LEU A 91 55.88 0.58 -10.89
CA LEU A 91 54.90 -0.50 -11.01
C LEU A 91 53.49 0.07 -11.03
N VAL A 92 52.64 -0.39 -11.94
CA VAL A 92 51.27 0.03 -12.15
C VAL A 92 50.32 -1.04 -11.66
N TYR A 93 49.38 -0.68 -10.73
CA TYR A 93 48.35 -1.60 -10.27
C TYR A 93 47.39 -1.97 -11.39
N LYS A 94 46.85 -3.19 -11.35
CA LYS A 94 45.71 -3.62 -12.16
C LYS A 94 44.49 -2.79 -11.80
N GLY A 95 43.56 -2.59 -12.71
CA GLY A 95 42.24 -2.02 -12.40
C GLY A 95 41.46 -2.95 -11.49
N ALA A 96 40.56 -2.41 -10.68
CA ALA A 96 39.63 -3.19 -9.92
C ALA A 96 38.65 -3.97 -10.84
N ASN A 97 38.19 -5.12 -10.41
CA ASN A 97 37.10 -5.82 -11.10
C ASN A 97 35.78 -5.11 -10.82
N MET A 98 35.14 -4.60 -11.89
CA MET A 98 33.91 -3.82 -11.85
C MET A 98 32.65 -4.64 -12.20
N ASP A 99 32.75 -5.93 -12.47
CA ASP A 99 31.63 -6.73 -13.02
C ASP A 99 30.40 -6.68 -12.12
N ALA A 100 30.59 -6.94 -10.81
CA ALA A 100 29.51 -6.92 -9.84
C ALA A 100 28.89 -5.52 -9.69
N LEU A 101 29.72 -4.47 -9.69
CA LEU A 101 29.25 -3.09 -9.59
C LEU A 101 28.46 -2.66 -10.83
N ASN A 102 28.96 -2.99 -12.01
CA ASN A 102 28.27 -2.70 -13.27
C ASN A 102 26.93 -3.44 -13.38
N ALA A 103 26.85 -4.70 -12.90
CA ALA A 103 25.60 -5.45 -12.82
C ALA A 103 24.61 -4.79 -11.87
N ALA A 104 25.06 -4.35 -10.69
CA ALA A 104 24.23 -3.64 -9.73
C ALA A 104 23.70 -2.30 -10.29
N ILE A 105 24.55 -1.53 -10.98
CA ILE A 105 24.19 -0.29 -11.68
C ILE A 105 23.11 -0.56 -12.74
N ALA A 106 23.28 -1.62 -13.55
CA ALA A 106 22.31 -1.98 -14.58
C ALA A 106 20.94 -2.33 -13.97
N ASN A 107 20.92 -3.12 -12.89
CA ASN A 107 19.71 -3.47 -12.17
C ASN A 107 19.01 -2.24 -11.56
N ALA A 108 19.78 -1.35 -10.93
CA ALA A 108 19.24 -0.11 -10.35
C ALA A 108 18.62 0.80 -11.44
N LYS A 109 19.28 0.94 -12.59
CA LYS A 109 18.73 1.67 -13.74
C LYS A 109 17.44 1.04 -14.26
N THR A 110 17.39 -0.28 -14.36
CA THR A 110 16.17 -0.99 -14.78
C THR A 110 15.03 -0.73 -13.81
N ALA A 111 15.27 -0.82 -12.50
CA ALA A 111 14.25 -0.56 -11.49
C ALA A 111 13.75 0.90 -11.53
N LEU A 112 14.65 1.89 -11.74
CA LEU A 112 14.28 3.30 -11.84
C LEU A 112 13.56 3.68 -13.14
N ASN A 113 13.68 2.86 -14.18
CA ASN A 113 13.01 3.05 -15.48
C ASN A 113 11.72 2.20 -15.59
N ASP A 114 11.34 1.49 -14.54
CA ASP A 114 10.09 0.74 -14.52
C ASP A 114 8.89 1.68 -14.67
N ALA A 115 7.90 1.28 -15.46
CA ALA A 115 6.68 2.06 -15.71
C ALA A 115 5.87 2.31 -14.41
N HIS A 116 6.04 1.44 -13.40
CA HIS A 116 5.34 1.50 -12.12
C HIS A 116 6.18 2.15 -11.00
N ILE A 117 7.29 2.82 -11.34
CA ILE A 117 8.15 3.48 -10.34
C ILE A 117 7.39 4.48 -9.46
N THR A 118 6.30 5.04 -9.96
CA THR A 118 5.43 5.97 -9.22
C THR A 118 4.66 5.31 -8.08
N ASN A 119 4.57 3.98 -8.08
CA ASN A 119 3.93 3.22 -7.00
C ASN A 119 4.81 3.10 -5.75
N TYR A 120 6.10 3.47 -5.86
CA TYR A 120 7.03 3.42 -4.74
C TYR A 120 7.17 4.78 -4.06
N THR A 121 7.53 4.76 -2.78
CA THR A 121 7.73 5.98 -2.00
C THR A 121 8.88 6.82 -2.56
N ASP A 122 8.70 8.13 -2.61
CA ASP A 122 9.71 9.06 -3.14
C ASP A 122 11.03 8.96 -2.38
N ALA A 123 10.99 8.64 -1.08
CA ALA A 123 12.17 8.43 -0.24
C ALA A 123 12.99 7.20 -0.69
N SER A 124 12.34 6.06 -0.97
CA SER A 124 13.04 4.85 -1.42
C SER A 124 13.62 5.02 -2.82
N VAL A 125 12.89 5.70 -3.71
CA VAL A 125 13.35 6.03 -5.06
C VAL A 125 14.53 7.00 -5.01
N ALA A 126 14.48 8.03 -4.16
CA ALA A 126 15.59 8.99 -3.99
C ALA A 126 16.84 8.30 -3.42
N THR A 127 16.67 7.39 -2.46
CA THR A 127 17.79 6.59 -1.92
C THR A 127 18.46 5.77 -3.01
N LEU A 128 17.68 5.10 -3.86
CA LEU A 128 18.24 4.30 -4.97
C LEU A 128 18.96 5.19 -5.99
N ARG A 129 18.42 6.38 -6.31
CA ARG A 129 19.07 7.33 -7.23
C ARG A 129 20.41 7.84 -6.69
N ALA A 130 20.45 8.24 -5.42
CA ALA A 130 21.68 8.72 -4.79
C ALA A 130 22.77 7.64 -4.77
N ALA A 131 22.43 6.42 -4.40
CA ALA A 131 23.37 5.30 -4.41
C ALA A 131 23.84 4.95 -5.83
N LEU A 132 22.97 5.07 -6.84
CA LEU A 132 23.35 4.87 -8.24
C LEU A 132 24.35 5.95 -8.69
N GLU A 133 24.16 7.21 -8.34
CA GLU A 133 25.08 8.31 -8.66
C GLU A 133 26.46 8.08 -8.01
N GLU A 134 26.50 7.65 -6.74
CA GLU A 134 27.75 7.30 -6.06
C GLU A 134 28.48 6.12 -6.74
N ALA A 135 27.71 5.08 -7.12
CA ALA A 135 28.25 3.92 -7.82
C ALA A 135 28.85 4.30 -9.20
N GLU A 136 28.14 5.12 -9.96
CA GLU A 136 28.62 5.63 -11.25
C GLU A 136 29.86 6.53 -11.12
N ALA A 137 29.89 7.35 -10.06
CA ALA A 137 31.08 8.16 -9.75
C ALA A 137 32.30 7.28 -9.41
N LEU A 138 32.09 6.20 -8.68
CA LEU A 138 33.16 5.24 -8.38
C LEU A 138 33.68 4.57 -9.65
N VAL A 139 32.80 4.11 -10.55
CA VAL A 139 33.20 3.55 -11.85
C VAL A 139 34.01 4.57 -12.65
N LYS A 140 33.56 5.82 -12.72
CA LYS A 140 34.23 6.91 -13.45
C LYS A 140 35.62 7.23 -12.89
N SER A 141 35.86 7.03 -11.59
CA SER A 141 37.17 7.24 -10.96
C SER A 141 38.22 6.19 -11.39
N ASN A 142 37.81 5.15 -12.09
CA ASN A 142 38.66 4.04 -12.57
C ASN A 142 39.60 3.50 -11.47
N PRO A 143 39.08 2.98 -10.37
CA PRO A 143 39.86 2.53 -9.23
C PRO A 143 40.75 1.36 -9.60
N ASP A 144 41.93 1.30 -8.99
CA ASP A 144 42.81 0.15 -9.10
C ASP A 144 42.42 -0.98 -8.12
N ILE A 145 43.10 -2.11 -8.21
CA ILE A 145 42.84 -3.32 -7.43
C ILE A 145 42.92 -3.09 -5.91
N THR A 146 43.66 -2.07 -5.44
CA THR A 146 43.76 -1.75 -4.00
C THR A 146 42.42 -1.21 -3.44
N LYS A 147 41.51 -0.80 -4.33
CA LYS A 147 40.14 -0.35 -4.01
C LYS A 147 39.08 -1.42 -4.24
N GLN A 148 39.46 -2.67 -4.51
CA GLN A 148 38.52 -3.76 -4.79
C GLN A 148 37.48 -3.95 -3.70
N ASP A 149 37.84 -3.84 -2.43
CA ASP A 149 36.91 -3.96 -1.31
C ASP A 149 35.86 -2.84 -1.31
N ALA A 150 36.26 -1.62 -1.66
CA ALA A 150 35.34 -0.49 -1.79
C ALA A 150 34.36 -0.69 -2.97
N VAL A 151 34.87 -1.23 -4.10
CA VAL A 151 34.03 -1.56 -5.27
C VAL A 151 33.01 -2.64 -4.91
N ASN A 152 33.45 -3.70 -4.22
CA ASN A 152 32.56 -4.78 -3.77
C ASN A 152 31.52 -4.28 -2.76
N ALA A 153 31.92 -3.45 -1.81
CA ALA A 153 31.01 -2.84 -0.83
C ALA A 153 29.95 -1.96 -1.50
N MET A 154 30.34 -1.17 -2.47
CA MET A 154 29.40 -0.33 -3.25
C MET A 154 28.41 -1.20 -4.03
N ALA A 155 28.86 -2.25 -4.70
CA ALA A 155 27.99 -3.20 -5.41
C ALA A 155 26.96 -3.85 -4.46
N ALA A 156 27.43 -4.29 -3.28
CA ALA A 156 26.57 -4.89 -2.25
C ALA A 156 25.55 -3.87 -1.71
N SER A 157 26.00 -2.66 -1.39
CA SER A 157 25.13 -1.58 -0.86
C SER A 157 24.04 -1.21 -1.86
N LEU A 158 24.39 -1.02 -3.13
CA LEU A 158 23.44 -0.69 -4.18
C LEU A 158 22.41 -1.82 -4.40
N SER A 159 22.87 -3.08 -4.38
CA SER A 159 22.00 -4.25 -4.53
C SER A 159 21.09 -4.51 -3.33
N ALA A 160 21.45 -4.02 -2.16
CA ALA A 160 20.66 -4.18 -0.93
C ALA A 160 19.48 -3.20 -0.83
N ILE A 161 19.47 -2.11 -1.61
CA ILE A 161 18.41 -1.12 -1.58
C ILE A 161 17.13 -1.73 -2.14
N LYS A 162 16.05 -1.66 -1.34
CA LYS A 162 14.72 -2.11 -1.73
C LYS A 162 13.82 -0.90 -1.91
N LEU A 163 13.07 -0.89 -3.00
CA LEU A 163 11.99 0.07 -3.20
C LEU A 163 10.82 -0.31 -2.29
N VAL A 164 10.21 0.69 -1.65
CA VAL A 164 9.08 0.54 -0.73
C VAL A 164 7.83 1.06 -1.43
N LEU A 165 6.80 0.23 -1.54
CA LEU A 165 5.50 0.64 -2.11
C LEU A 165 4.88 1.74 -1.26
N LYS A 166 4.13 2.63 -1.90
CA LYS A 166 3.24 3.57 -1.23
C LYS A 166 2.06 2.81 -0.63
N ASP A 167 1.53 3.33 0.46
CA ASP A 167 0.27 2.86 1.01
C ASP A 167 -0.89 3.21 0.06
N ALA A 168 -2.01 2.49 0.14
CA ALA A 168 -3.24 2.86 -0.55
C ALA A 168 -3.76 4.20 -0.02
N ASP A 169 -4.46 4.95 -0.86
CA ASP A 169 -5.13 6.19 -0.46
C ASP A 169 -6.53 5.88 0.08
N PHE A 170 -6.72 6.07 1.38
CA PHE A 170 -7.98 5.87 2.09
C PHE A 170 -8.84 7.14 2.23
N THR A 171 -8.41 8.27 1.66
CA THR A 171 -9.09 9.57 1.86
C THR A 171 -10.56 9.52 1.44
N ALA A 172 -10.84 8.93 0.27
CA ALA A 172 -12.22 8.78 -0.23
C ALA A 172 -13.04 7.80 0.63
N LEU A 173 -12.40 6.71 1.10
CA LEU A 173 -13.05 5.73 1.96
C LEU A 173 -13.43 6.35 3.31
N ASP A 174 -12.55 7.10 3.93
CA ASP A 174 -12.84 7.77 5.20
C ASP A 174 -13.94 8.81 5.07
N ALA A 175 -13.97 9.55 3.97
CA ALA A 175 -15.00 10.51 3.67
C ALA A 175 -16.38 9.85 3.48
N ILE A 176 -16.46 8.75 2.74
CA ILE A 176 -17.73 8.06 2.49
C ILE A 176 -18.23 7.32 3.74
N ILE A 177 -17.35 6.74 4.55
CA ILE A 177 -17.67 6.13 5.85
C ILE A 177 -18.31 7.17 6.75
N LYS A 178 -17.73 8.38 6.83
CA LYS A 178 -18.29 9.47 7.61
C LYS A 178 -19.68 9.87 7.09
N THR A 179 -19.83 10.03 5.78
CA THR A 179 -21.09 10.38 5.13
C THR A 179 -22.19 9.36 5.44
N ALA A 180 -21.88 8.07 5.33
CA ALA A 180 -22.83 7.00 5.63
C ALA A 180 -23.18 6.95 7.12
N ALA A 181 -22.21 7.15 8.00
CA ALA A 181 -22.43 7.19 9.45
C ALA A 181 -23.32 8.39 9.83
N ASP A 182 -23.05 9.57 9.29
CA ASP A 182 -23.86 10.79 9.51
C ASP A 182 -25.30 10.59 9.01
N LYS A 183 -25.47 9.93 7.85
CA LYS A 183 -26.79 9.59 7.32
C LYS A 183 -27.58 8.67 8.23
N LEU A 184 -26.92 7.61 8.73
CA LEU A 184 -27.54 6.65 9.67
C LEU A 184 -27.85 7.27 11.05
N ALA A 185 -27.14 8.31 11.44
CA ALA A 185 -27.37 9.05 12.68
C ALA A 185 -28.40 10.19 12.53
N SER A 186 -28.82 10.48 11.30
CA SER A 186 -29.76 11.57 11.04
C SER A 186 -31.14 11.29 11.63
N PRO A 187 -31.85 12.29 12.17
CA PRO A 187 -33.20 12.13 12.66
C PRO A 187 -34.22 11.63 11.64
N ASP A 188 -33.97 11.86 10.35
CA ASP A 188 -34.84 11.45 9.25
C ASP A 188 -34.64 9.99 8.82
N ILE A 189 -33.71 9.24 9.43
CA ILE A 189 -33.43 7.85 9.07
C ILE A 189 -34.68 6.97 9.14
N ASN A 190 -35.60 7.25 10.05
CA ASN A 190 -36.84 6.51 10.23
C ASN A 190 -37.84 6.70 9.06
N THR A 191 -37.59 7.66 8.16
CA THR A 191 -38.41 7.85 6.95
C THR A 191 -37.97 6.95 5.80
N TYR A 192 -36.87 6.21 5.98
CA TYR A 192 -36.34 5.28 4.98
C TYR A 192 -36.77 3.84 5.29
N THR A 193 -36.89 3.03 4.24
CA THR A 193 -37.29 1.64 4.37
C THR A 193 -36.22 0.83 5.14
N PRO A 194 -36.63 -0.12 6.01
CA PRO A 194 -35.70 -0.94 6.80
C PRO A 194 -34.65 -1.64 5.94
N ASP A 195 -35.05 -2.14 4.77
CA ASP A 195 -34.15 -2.87 3.85
C ASP A 195 -33.04 -1.95 3.31
N SER A 196 -33.38 -0.72 2.91
CA SER A 196 -32.39 0.24 2.42
C SER A 196 -31.44 0.70 3.54
N VAL A 197 -31.94 0.88 4.75
CA VAL A 197 -31.13 1.21 5.95
C VAL A 197 -30.21 0.03 6.33
N ALA A 198 -30.73 -1.20 6.26
CA ALA A 198 -29.92 -2.40 6.54
C ALA A 198 -28.80 -2.59 5.51
N ALA A 199 -29.09 -2.37 4.22
CA ALA A 199 -28.10 -2.41 3.15
C ALA A 199 -26.98 -1.38 3.35
N LEU A 200 -27.33 -0.14 3.74
CA LEU A 200 -26.33 0.91 4.04
C LEU A 200 -25.48 0.53 5.26
N LYS A 201 -26.09 -0.02 6.33
CA LYS A 201 -25.35 -0.50 7.51
C LYS A 201 -24.37 -1.60 7.14
N ALA A 202 -24.78 -2.58 6.33
CA ALA A 202 -23.91 -3.67 5.89
C ALA A 202 -22.72 -3.15 5.08
N ALA A 203 -22.97 -2.29 4.08
CA ALA A 203 -21.91 -1.68 3.28
C ALA A 203 -20.94 -0.83 4.13
N LEU A 204 -21.45 -0.11 5.13
CA LEU A 204 -20.63 0.68 6.06
C LEU A 204 -19.74 -0.21 6.92
N GLU A 205 -20.23 -1.33 7.42
CA GLU A 205 -19.42 -2.26 8.22
C GLU A 205 -18.36 -2.96 7.37
N GLU A 206 -18.67 -3.34 6.13
CA GLU A 206 -17.65 -3.86 5.20
C GLU A 206 -16.54 -2.82 4.94
N ALA A 207 -16.92 -1.57 4.68
CA ALA A 207 -15.98 -0.49 4.44
C ALA A 207 -15.07 -0.19 5.64
N LYS A 208 -15.57 -0.28 6.87
CA LYS A 208 -14.79 -0.10 8.11
C LYS A 208 -13.80 -1.25 8.35
N ASN A 209 -14.09 -2.44 7.84
CA ASN A 209 -13.26 -3.63 8.00
C ASN A 209 -12.17 -3.77 6.93
N ILE A 210 -12.06 -2.83 5.99
CA ILE A 210 -10.96 -2.80 5.02
C ILE A 210 -9.63 -2.71 5.77
N ASP A 211 -8.70 -3.56 5.39
CA ASP A 211 -7.33 -3.53 5.91
C ASP A 211 -6.67 -2.18 5.61
N ARG A 212 -6.09 -1.57 6.62
CA ARG A 212 -5.43 -0.26 6.50
C ARG A 212 -3.95 -0.36 6.13
N ASP A 213 -3.40 -1.58 6.08
CA ASP A 213 -2.02 -1.85 5.68
C ASP A 213 -1.88 -2.19 4.18
N LEU A 214 -2.96 -1.98 3.39
CA LEU A 214 -2.94 -2.18 1.95
C LEU A 214 -1.99 -1.21 1.25
N SER A 215 -1.30 -1.72 0.23
CA SER A 215 -0.43 -0.93 -0.63
C SER A 215 -1.21 -0.27 -1.78
N ILE A 216 -0.56 0.63 -2.51
CA ILE A 216 -1.11 1.26 -3.72
C ILE A 216 -1.52 0.23 -4.81
N LEU A 217 -0.97 -0.98 -4.78
CA LEU A 217 -1.33 -2.05 -5.72
C LEU A 217 -2.73 -2.58 -5.44
N ASP A 218 -3.22 -2.43 -4.21
CA ASP A 218 -4.53 -2.87 -3.74
C ASP A 218 -5.56 -1.71 -3.74
N GLN A 219 -5.23 -0.55 -4.34
CA GLN A 219 -6.10 0.62 -4.37
C GLN A 219 -7.50 0.31 -4.92
N ALA A 220 -7.58 -0.62 -5.89
CA ALA A 220 -8.85 -1.03 -6.49
C ALA A 220 -9.84 -1.62 -5.46
N ASP A 221 -9.35 -2.31 -4.43
CA ASP A 221 -10.19 -2.87 -3.36
C ASP A 221 -10.75 -1.76 -2.47
N VAL A 222 -9.94 -0.74 -2.18
CA VAL A 222 -10.36 0.46 -1.44
C VAL A 222 -11.42 1.22 -2.25
N ASP A 223 -11.20 1.42 -3.54
CA ASP A 223 -12.14 2.11 -4.43
C ASP A 223 -13.46 1.34 -4.58
N ALA A 224 -13.40 0.01 -4.61
CA ALA A 224 -14.59 -0.84 -4.65
C ALA A 224 -15.42 -0.70 -3.36
N ALA A 225 -14.79 -0.60 -2.20
CA ALA A 225 -15.48 -0.35 -0.93
C ALA A 225 -16.17 1.02 -0.92
N VAL A 226 -15.51 2.06 -1.45
CA VAL A 226 -16.12 3.40 -1.63
C VAL A 226 -17.36 3.29 -2.52
N ALA A 227 -17.24 2.62 -3.66
CA ALA A 227 -18.33 2.45 -4.62
C ALA A 227 -19.53 1.69 -4.02
N ASN A 228 -19.26 0.65 -3.20
CA ASN A 228 -20.31 -0.13 -2.54
C ASN A 228 -21.10 0.72 -1.53
N VAL A 229 -20.42 1.52 -0.71
CA VAL A 229 -21.10 2.44 0.23
C VAL A 229 -21.88 3.50 -0.54
N GLN A 230 -21.31 4.10 -1.58
CA GLN A 230 -21.98 5.08 -2.42
C GLN A 230 -23.26 4.50 -3.05
N LYS A 231 -23.15 3.29 -3.61
CA LYS A 231 -24.29 2.58 -4.18
C LYS A 231 -25.40 2.35 -3.14
N ALA A 232 -25.03 2.00 -1.91
CA ALA A 232 -26.01 1.82 -0.83
C ALA A 232 -26.67 3.15 -0.41
N LEU A 233 -25.91 4.26 -0.40
CA LEU A 233 -26.44 5.60 -0.16
C LEU A 233 -27.42 6.03 -1.27
N ASP A 234 -27.07 5.78 -2.53
CA ASP A 234 -27.91 6.14 -3.68
C ASP A 234 -29.18 5.29 -3.76
N ALA A 235 -29.12 4.05 -3.22
CA ALA A 235 -30.25 3.14 -3.16
C ALA A 235 -31.18 3.38 -1.94
N MET A 236 -30.89 4.37 -1.12
CA MET A 236 -31.76 4.71 0.02
C MET A 236 -33.16 5.11 -0.46
N THR A 237 -34.15 4.33 -0.05
CA THR A 237 -35.54 4.50 -0.45
C THR A 237 -36.40 4.95 0.72
N GLN A 238 -37.09 6.06 0.56
CA GLN A 238 -38.02 6.53 1.57
C GLN A 238 -39.39 5.83 1.43
N TYR A 239 -40.14 5.76 2.54
CA TYR A 239 -41.53 5.41 2.51
C TYR A 239 -42.35 6.48 1.78
N ASP A 240 -43.42 6.06 1.15
CA ASP A 240 -44.40 7.02 0.67
C ASP A 240 -45.15 7.66 1.88
N ALA A 241 -45.45 8.93 1.77
CA ALA A 241 -46.22 9.61 2.81
C ALA A 241 -47.61 8.99 2.96
N LEU A 242 -48.09 8.91 4.21
CA LEU A 242 -49.42 8.44 4.52
C LEU A 242 -50.47 9.44 4.02
N THR A 243 -51.32 9.03 3.09
CA THR A 243 -52.37 9.87 2.49
C THR A 243 -53.76 9.32 2.70
N SER A 244 -53.89 8.01 2.99
CA SER A 244 -55.18 7.38 3.19
C SER A 244 -55.11 6.21 4.17
N VAL A 245 -56.18 5.99 4.91
CA VAL A 245 -56.38 4.82 5.75
C VAL A 245 -57.85 4.36 5.64
N ALA A 246 -58.03 3.06 5.46
CA ALA A 246 -59.35 2.45 5.42
C ALA A 246 -59.46 1.28 6.40
N ILE A 247 -60.58 1.15 7.10
CA ILE A 247 -60.82 -0.01 7.96
C ILE A 247 -61.12 -1.24 7.12
N THR A 248 -60.47 -2.35 7.43
CA THR A 248 -60.69 -3.66 6.82
C THR A 248 -61.30 -4.61 7.82
N SER A 249 -62.12 -5.53 7.35
CA SER A 249 -62.68 -6.57 8.18
C SER A 249 -62.90 -7.85 7.39
N GLY A 250 -62.90 -9.03 8.06
CA GLY A 250 -63.29 -10.30 7.48
C GLY A 250 -64.80 -10.50 7.40
N GLY A 251 -65.61 -9.52 7.76
CA GLY A 251 -67.06 -9.59 7.77
C GLY A 251 -67.74 -8.85 6.62
N ASN A 252 -69.05 -8.97 6.51
CA ASN A 252 -69.86 -8.32 5.48
C ASN A 252 -70.11 -6.85 5.85
N VAL A 253 -69.57 -5.92 5.09
CA VAL A 253 -69.80 -4.48 5.22
C VAL A 253 -70.79 -4.01 4.15
N VAL A 254 -71.94 -3.50 4.57
CA VAL A 254 -72.98 -2.95 3.71
C VAL A 254 -73.27 -1.52 4.18
N ASP A 255 -73.20 -0.56 3.28
CA ASP A 255 -73.46 0.85 3.51
C ASP A 255 -72.71 1.42 4.77
N GLY A 256 -71.39 1.06 4.90
CA GLY A 256 -70.56 1.47 6.02
C GLY A 256 -70.88 0.79 7.36
N ILE A 257 -71.67 -0.26 7.34
CA ILE A 257 -72.01 -1.05 8.53
C ILE A 257 -71.41 -2.48 8.40
N LEU A 258 -70.55 -2.81 9.34
CA LEU A 258 -70.06 -4.18 9.53
C LEU A 258 -71.07 -4.98 10.34
N TYR A 259 -71.74 -5.91 9.70
CA TYR A 259 -72.75 -6.73 10.33
C TYR A 259 -72.15 -8.03 10.90
N VAL A 260 -72.28 -8.23 12.21
CA VAL A 260 -71.81 -9.41 12.94
C VAL A 260 -72.99 -10.21 13.43
N LYS A 261 -73.24 -11.38 12.86
CA LYS A 261 -74.35 -12.25 13.22
C LYS A 261 -74.08 -12.97 14.56
N VAL A 262 -74.95 -12.79 15.50
CA VAL A 262 -74.96 -13.49 16.80
C VAL A 262 -75.94 -14.64 16.73
N PRO A 263 -75.54 -15.88 16.82
CA PRO A 263 -76.45 -17.04 16.88
C PRO A 263 -77.46 -16.88 18.03
N TRP A 264 -78.71 -17.24 17.84
CA TRP A 264 -79.79 -17.04 18.80
C TRP A 264 -79.56 -17.76 20.17
N TYR A 265 -78.71 -18.82 20.12
CA TYR A 265 -78.36 -19.63 21.29
C TYR A 265 -77.12 -19.12 22.04
N LYS A 266 -76.47 -18.07 21.53
CA LYS A 266 -75.28 -17.47 22.13
C LYS A 266 -75.55 -16.09 22.69
N THR A 267 -74.84 -15.74 23.76
CA THR A 267 -74.87 -14.38 24.31
C THR A 267 -74.04 -13.43 23.43
N TYR A 268 -74.41 -12.16 23.35
CA TYR A 268 -73.64 -11.18 22.63
C TYR A 268 -72.19 -11.12 23.05
N LYS A 269 -71.90 -11.24 24.34
CA LYS A 269 -70.51 -11.25 24.86
C LYS A 269 -69.61 -12.39 24.32
N SER A 270 -70.19 -13.47 23.81
CA SER A 270 -69.43 -14.61 23.27
C SER A 270 -69.05 -14.38 21.81
N GLN A 271 -69.45 -13.28 21.21
CA GLN A 271 -69.12 -12.93 19.81
C GLN A 271 -68.16 -11.78 19.78
N SER A 272 -67.33 -11.75 18.76
CA SER A 272 -66.39 -10.67 18.47
C SER A 272 -66.11 -10.62 16.99
N VAL A 273 -65.62 -9.53 16.54
CA VAL A 273 -65.09 -9.36 15.18
C VAL A 273 -63.74 -8.71 15.24
N GLU A 274 -62.82 -9.25 14.50
CA GLU A 274 -61.54 -8.64 14.30
C GLU A 274 -61.64 -7.65 13.14
N VAL A 275 -61.06 -6.48 13.33
CA VAL A 275 -60.93 -5.42 12.33
C VAL A 275 -59.47 -5.02 12.24
N GLY A 276 -59.03 -4.72 11.03
CA GLY A 276 -57.72 -4.17 10.72
C GLY A 276 -57.83 -2.89 9.91
N PHE A 277 -56.77 -2.42 9.37
CA PHE A 277 -56.77 -1.29 8.46
C PHE A 277 -55.80 -1.52 7.30
N GLN A 278 -55.99 -0.74 6.27
CA GLN A 278 -55.07 -0.66 5.12
C GLN A 278 -54.75 0.83 4.88
N VAL A 279 -53.47 1.10 4.62
CA VAL A 279 -52.98 2.42 4.19
C VAL A 279 -52.70 2.41 2.69
N ASN A 280 -52.41 3.59 2.11
CA ASN A 280 -51.93 3.65 0.74
C ASN A 280 -50.62 2.85 0.55
N ALA A 281 -50.44 2.31 -0.65
CA ALA A 281 -49.26 1.53 -0.98
C ALA A 281 -47.98 2.36 -0.76
N GLY A 282 -46.94 1.71 -0.22
CA GLY A 282 -45.66 2.35 0.05
C GLY A 282 -45.56 3.14 1.36
N ALA A 283 -46.69 3.43 2.02
CA ALA A 283 -46.68 4.09 3.33
C ALA A 283 -46.39 3.09 4.44
N ASP A 284 -45.53 3.47 5.40
CA ASP A 284 -45.30 2.66 6.60
C ASP A 284 -45.95 3.30 7.84
N VAL A 285 -46.28 2.45 8.82
CA VAL A 285 -47.09 2.82 9.97
C VAL A 285 -46.18 2.90 11.20
N LYS A 286 -46.09 4.12 11.78
CA LYS A 286 -45.37 4.37 13.02
C LYS A 286 -46.25 4.08 14.26
N SER A 287 -47.48 4.53 14.23
CA SER A 287 -48.41 4.32 15.34
C SER A 287 -49.85 4.19 14.89
N VAL A 288 -50.65 3.48 15.68
CA VAL A 288 -52.07 3.21 15.44
C VAL A 288 -52.87 3.54 16.68
N SER A 289 -54.05 4.16 16.47
CA SER A 289 -55.02 4.40 17.54
C SER A 289 -56.44 4.11 17.05
N TRP A 290 -57.08 3.09 17.62
CA TRP A 290 -58.51 2.80 17.43
C TRP A 290 -59.34 3.57 18.41
N ASN A 291 -60.34 4.31 17.89
CA ASN A 291 -61.18 5.17 18.69
C ASN A 291 -62.65 4.96 18.41
N TYR A 292 -63.50 5.36 19.36
CA TYR A 292 -64.94 5.48 19.11
C TYR A 292 -65.17 6.78 18.35
N ALA A 293 -65.97 6.71 17.28
CA ALA A 293 -66.44 7.95 16.62
C ALA A 293 -67.53 8.60 17.47
N ASN A 294 -67.73 9.91 17.30
CA ASN A 294 -68.40 10.89 18.15
C ASN A 294 -69.78 10.50 18.73
N TRP A 295 -70.39 9.47 18.25
CA TRP A 295 -71.79 9.08 18.65
C TRP A 295 -71.86 8.01 19.72
N SER A 296 -70.72 7.47 20.09
CA SER A 296 -70.65 6.33 21.03
C SER A 296 -70.05 6.70 22.36
N ILE A 297 -69.84 7.99 22.60
CA ILE A 297 -69.04 8.51 23.73
C ILE A 297 -69.68 8.18 25.08
N ASP A 298 -71.03 8.27 25.18
CA ASP A 298 -71.70 8.16 26.50
C ASP A 298 -71.85 6.71 26.99
N LYS A 299 -71.99 5.75 26.16
CA LYS A 299 -72.00 4.31 26.50
C LYS A 299 -71.82 3.47 25.24
N PRO A 300 -70.58 3.19 24.82
CA PRO A 300 -70.39 2.31 23.67
C PRO A 300 -70.97 0.93 24.02
N GLU A 301 -71.80 0.39 23.13
CA GLU A 301 -72.41 -0.92 23.32
C GLU A 301 -71.44 -2.05 22.95
N ALA A 302 -70.19 -1.73 22.58
CA ALA A 302 -69.09 -2.68 22.32
C ALA A 302 -67.74 -2.10 22.79
N THR A 303 -66.79 -2.95 23.09
CA THR A 303 -65.43 -2.60 23.51
C THR A 303 -64.42 -2.84 22.43
N ILE A 304 -63.49 -1.89 22.25
CA ILE A 304 -62.24 -2.05 21.51
C ILE A 304 -61.22 -2.66 22.44
N GLU A 305 -60.74 -3.91 22.13
CA GLU A 305 -59.88 -4.67 23.07
C GLU A 305 -58.42 -4.24 23.01
N THR A 306 -57.89 -3.94 21.81
CA THR A 306 -56.48 -3.61 21.59
C THR A 306 -56.39 -2.27 20.79
N PRO A 307 -56.56 -1.12 21.45
CA PRO A 307 -56.72 0.14 20.74
C PRO A 307 -55.47 0.67 20.03
N THR A 308 -54.31 0.08 20.26
CA THR A 308 -53.00 0.52 19.63
C THR A 308 -52.36 -0.55 18.76
N ALA A 309 -53.06 -1.65 18.50
CA ALA A 309 -52.52 -2.72 17.63
C ALA A 309 -52.98 -2.53 16.16
N ASN A 310 -52.25 -3.15 15.24
CA ASN A 310 -52.58 -3.11 13.79
C ASN A 310 -53.94 -3.81 13.51
N THR A 311 -54.35 -4.73 14.33
CA THR A 311 -55.71 -5.29 14.37
C THR A 311 -56.28 -5.17 15.76
N THR A 312 -57.59 -4.99 15.86
CA THR A 312 -58.28 -4.97 17.14
C THR A 312 -59.52 -5.83 17.08
N VAL A 313 -59.91 -6.29 18.25
CA VAL A 313 -61.15 -7.07 18.40
C VAL A 313 -62.23 -6.18 18.99
N ILE A 314 -63.39 -6.11 18.30
CA ILE A 314 -64.58 -5.43 18.76
C ILE A 314 -65.49 -6.47 19.41
N ARG A 315 -65.81 -6.26 20.69
CA ARG A 315 -66.66 -7.16 21.49
C ARG A 315 -67.85 -6.42 22.05
N PRO A 316 -69.08 -6.93 21.88
CA PRO A 316 -70.27 -6.29 22.41
C PRO A 316 -70.30 -6.30 23.92
N ASN A 317 -70.77 -5.20 24.53
CA ASN A 317 -70.93 -5.05 25.96
C ASN A 317 -72.32 -5.55 26.39
N GLY A 318 -72.41 -6.16 27.58
CA GLY A 318 -73.69 -6.44 28.23
C GLY A 318 -74.35 -7.79 27.89
N LYS A 319 -75.41 -8.11 28.68
CA LYS A 319 -76.23 -9.30 28.56
C LYS A 319 -77.62 -8.85 28.09
N GLY A 320 -77.95 -8.93 26.85
CA GLY A 320 -79.26 -8.49 26.37
C GLY A 320 -79.62 -9.06 24.99
N ILE A 321 -80.94 -9.01 24.65
CA ILE A 321 -81.52 -9.54 23.42
C ILE A 321 -81.74 -8.41 22.39
N GLY A 322 -80.93 -7.44 22.29
CA GLY A 322 -81.04 -6.36 21.31
C GLY A 322 -79.79 -6.18 20.48
N ALA A 323 -79.89 -5.59 19.30
CA ALA A 323 -78.73 -5.26 18.54
C ALA A 323 -77.80 -4.33 19.32
N ARG A 324 -76.50 -4.64 19.28
CA ARG A 324 -75.44 -3.80 19.88
C ARG A 324 -74.60 -3.23 18.78
N SER A 325 -74.26 -1.95 18.94
CA SER A 325 -73.39 -1.28 17.92
C SER A 325 -72.46 -0.29 18.54
N CYS A 326 -71.40 -0.01 17.87
CA CYS A 326 -70.51 1.12 18.09
C CYS A 326 -70.02 1.66 16.75
N TRP A 327 -69.66 2.93 16.71
CA TRP A 327 -68.93 3.53 15.60
C TRP A 327 -67.46 3.54 15.98
N ILE A 328 -66.57 3.13 15.04
CA ILE A 328 -65.12 3.11 15.25
C ILE A 328 -64.44 3.82 14.13
N THR A 329 -63.31 4.42 14.45
CA THR A 329 -62.32 4.96 13.52
C THR A 329 -60.93 4.41 13.88
N VAL A 330 -60.04 4.42 12.95
CA VAL A 330 -58.60 4.21 13.20
C VAL A 330 -57.85 5.44 12.73
N THR A 331 -56.97 5.94 13.59
CA THR A 331 -55.99 6.99 13.27
C THR A 331 -54.60 6.32 13.18
N VAL A 332 -53.93 6.59 12.10
CA VAL A 332 -52.60 6.08 11.82
C VAL A 332 -51.65 7.26 11.67
N GLU A 333 -50.46 7.15 12.20
CA GLU A 333 -49.35 8.09 12.04
C GLU A 333 -48.21 7.40 11.30
N ASP A 334 -47.61 8.07 10.31
CA ASP A 334 -46.40 7.62 9.62
C ASP A 334 -45.13 8.16 10.27
N PHE A 335 -43.95 7.77 9.73
CA PHE A 335 -42.66 8.23 10.24
C PHE A 335 -42.36 9.69 9.91
N TYR A 336 -43.13 10.33 9.01
CA TYR A 336 -43.03 11.75 8.72
C TYR A 336 -43.86 12.63 9.71
N GLY A 337 -44.68 12.00 10.58
CA GLY A 337 -45.58 12.70 11.49
C GLY A 337 -46.95 13.03 10.87
N ASN A 338 -47.23 12.53 9.66
CA ASN A 338 -48.58 12.69 9.08
C ASN A 338 -49.55 11.76 9.81
N THR A 339 -50.72 12.30 10.13
CA THR A 339 -51.80 11.54 10.75
C THR A 339 -53.02 11.50 9.84
N VAL A 340 -53.55 10.34 9.58
CA VAL A 340 -54.80 10.15 8.81
C VAL A 340 -55.76 9.31 9.62
N THR A 341 -57.00 9.77 9.69
CA THR A 341 -58.09 9.05 10.33
C THR A 341 -59.05 8.48 9.30
N SER A 342 -59.42 7.24 9.45
CA SER A 342 -60.37 6.58 8.56
C SER A 342 -61.74 7.17 8.61
N SER A 343 -62.52 6.98 7.55
CA SER A 343 -63.97 7.14 7.66
C SER A 343 -64.51 6.22 8.75
N PRO A 344 -65.50 6.67 9.56
CA PRO A 344 -66.07 5.84 10.60
C PRO A 344 -66.88 4.69 9.99
N ILE A 345 -66.74 3.50 10.60
CA ILE A 345 -67.62 2.37 10.28
C ILE A 345 -68.45 2.03 11.53
N LYS A 346 -69.71 1.60 11.30
CA LYS A 346 -70.56 1.07 12.34
C LYS A 346 -70.41 -0.44 12.45
N VAL A 347 -69.96 -0.92 13.61
CA VAL A 347 -69.99 -2.35 13.90
C VAL A 347 -71.31 -2.69 14.58
N ARG A 348 -72.15 -3.56 13.99
CA ARG A 348 -73.44 -3.92 14.46
C ARG A 348 -73.54 -5.43 14.70
N PHE A 349 -73.71 -5.78 15.95
CA PHE A 349 -74.01 -7.16 16.36
C PHE A 349 -75.54 -7.35 16.38
N TYR A 350 -76.07 -8.37 15.66
CA TYR A 350 -77.49 -8.61 15.49
C TYR A 350 -77.81 -10.10 15.69
N ASN A 351 -79.03 -10.41 16.09
CA ASN A 351 -79.51 -11.73 16.18
C ASN A 351 -80.47 -12.07 14.99
N TRP A 352 -81.01 -13.29 14.97
CA TRP A 352 -81.75 -13.88 13.86
C TRP A 352 -82.94 -13.06 13.33
N ASN A 353 -83.57 -12.16 14.08
CA ASN A 353 -84.82 -11.53 13.73
C ASN A 353 -84.68 -10.26 12.83
N TRP A 354 -83.46 -9.91 12.41
CA TRP A 354 -83.20 -8.77 11.54
C TRP A 354 -82.69 -9.27 10.17
N GLN A 355 -83.52 -9.11 9.15
CA GLN A 355 -83.11 -9.28 7.77
C GLN A 355 -82.35 -8.00 7.34
N ILE A 356 -81.13 -8.17 6.79
CA ILE A 356 -80.41 -7.15 6.04
C ILE A 356 -81.20 -6.99 4.76
N LYS A 357 -81.88 -5.85 4.58
CA LYS A 357 -82.49 -5.48 3.32
C LYS A 357 -81.50 -4.82 2.43
#